data_56bacaacd7e8d2f1a592c48724db1427
#
_entry.id   56bacaacd7e8d2f1a592c48724db1427
#
_cell.length_a   1.000
_cell.length_b   1.000
_cell.length_c   1.000
_cell.angle_alpha   90.00
_cell.angle_beta   90.00
_cell.angle_gamma   90.00
#
_symmetry.space_group_name_H-M   'P 1'
#
loop_
_entity.id
_entity.type
_entity.pdbx_description
1 polymer ?
#
loop_
_entity_poly.entity_id
_entity_poly.type
_entity_poly.pdbx_seq_one_letter_code
_entity_poly.pdbx_strand_id
1 'polypeptide(L)'
;MPAYSYLAIAILFEVVATSALKASKGFTVLWPSVIVLIGYGVAFYALSLALRGVPLGIAYGLWSAIGIVLVSIAGWLLYQQRLDFPALVGLGLIIAGVLVIQLLSKTTHLAST
;
A
#
# COMPACT_ATOMS: atom_id res chain seq x y z
N MET A 1 7.86 14.12 -12.18
CA MET A 1 6.69 13.39 -11.67
C MET A 1 6.48 13.77 -10.22
N PRO A 2 5.25 14.12 -9.80
CA PRO A 2 5.01 14.44 -8.39
C PRO A 2 5.29 13.25 -7.47
N ALA A 3 5.77 13.55 -6.27
CA ALA A 3 6.15 12.50 -5.31
C ALA A 3 4.99 11.56 -4.99
N TYR A 4 3.77 12.08 -4.90
CA TYR A 4 2.59 11.25 -4.64
C TYR A 4 2.28 10.28 -5.79
N SER A 5 2.68 10.59 -7.03
CA SER A 5 2.54 9.65 -8.15
C SER A 5 3.46 8.45 -7.98
N TYR A 6 4.69 8.67 -7.53
CA TYR A 6 5.59 7.56 -7.21
C TYR A 6 5.05 6.71 -6.07
N LEU A 7 4.44 7.35 -5.07
CA LEU A 7 3.82 6.62 -3.97
C LEU A 7 2.66 5.75 -4.46
N ALA A 8 1.81 6.27 -5.35
CA ALA A 8 0.72 5.50 -5.92
C ALA A 8 1.23 4.28 -6.69
N ILE A 9 2.28 4.45 -7.50
CA ILE A 9 2.91 3.35 -8.23
C ILE A 9 3.44 2.30 -7.25
N ALA A 10 4.13 2.76 -6.20
CA ALA A 10 4.67 1.86 -5.17
C ALA A 10 3.58 1.01 -4.53
N ILE A 11 2.46 1.65 -4.17
CA ILE A 11 1.34 0.95 -3.54
C ILE A 11 0.73 -0.09 -4.48
N LEU A 12 0.54 0.25 -5.75
CA LEU A 12 -0.03 -0.68 -6.73
C LEU A 12 0.85 -1.91 -6.92
N PHE A 13 2.16 -1.72 -7.08
CA PHE A 13 3.07 -2.86 -7.23
C PHE A 13 3.18 -3.67 -5.94
N GLU A 14 3.13 -3.01 -4.79
CA GLU A 14 3.13 -3.71 -3.49
C GLU A 14 1.88 -4.57 -3.32
N VAL A 15 0.70 -4.06 -3.70
CA VAL A 15 -0.54 -4.82 -3.61
C VAL A 15 -0.48 -6.07 -4.49
N VAL A 16 0.02 -5.94 -5.72
CA VAL A 16 0.20 -7.08 -6.61
C VAL A 16 1.17 -8.10 -5.99
N ALA A 17 2.30 -7.62 -5.48
CA ALA A 17 3.31 -8.50 -4.87
C ALA A 17 2.76 -9.21 -3.64
N THR A 18 2.09 -8.49 -2.75
CA THR A 18 1.51 -9.07 -1.53
C THR A 18 0.42 -10.08 -1.86
N SER A 19 -0.41 -9.78 -2.87
CA SER A 19 -1.45 -10.72 -3.31
C SER A 19 -0.84 -11.99 -3.87
N ALA A 20 0.25 -11.88 -4.64
CA ALA A 20 0.95 -13.05 -5.18
C ALA A 20 1.72 -13.81 -4.10
N LEU A 21 2.09 -13.14 -3.00
CA LEU A 21 2.85 -13.76 -1.92
C LEU A 21 2.12 -14.97 -1.34
N LYS A 22 0.80 -14.87 -1.14
CA LYS A 22 0.01 -16.01 -0.67
C LYS A 22 0.06 -17.16 -1.67
N ALA A 23 -0.05 -16.87 -2.97
CA ALA A 23 -0.01 -17.89 -4.01
C ALA A 23 1.37 -18.52 -4.14
N SER A 24 2.43 -17.88 -3.67
CA SER A 24 3.79 -18.42 -3.73
C SER A 24 4.04 -19.59 -2.77
N LYS A 25 3.17 -19.77 -1.77
CA LYS A 25 3.27 -20.84 -0.78
C LYS A 25 4.67 -20.91 -0.16
N GLY A 26 5.12 -19.78 0.39
CA GLY A 26 6.45 -19.69 0.98
C GLY A 26 7.57 -19.69 -0.05
N PHE A 27 7.32 -19.13 -1.22
CA PHE A 27 8.28 -19.08 -2.34
C PHE A 27 8.60 -20.45 -2.93
N THR A 28 7.64 -21.39 -2.84
CA THR A 28 7.80 -22.71 -3.45
C THR A 28 7.19 -22.80 -4.84
N VAL A 29 6.31 -21.89 -5.22
CA VAL A 29 5.67 -21.83 -6.55
C VAL A 29 6.37 -20.76 -7.37
N LEU A 30 6.90 -21.12 -8.54
CA LEU A 30 7.82 -20.29 -9.32
C LEU A 30 7.21 -18.95 -9.74
N TRP A 31 6.09 -18.97 -10.48
CA TRP A 31 5.59 -17.74 -11.09
C TRP A 31 5.09 -16.73 -10.07
N PRO A 32 4.30 -17.11 -9.05
CA PRO A 32 3.95 -16.16 -8.00
C PRO A 32 5.18 -15.61 -7.27
N SER A 33 6.20 -16.45 -7.05
CA SER A 33 7.44 -15.99 -6.40
C SER A 33 8.17 -14.94 -7.22
N VAL A 34 8.23 -15.12 -8.55
CA VAL A 34 8.81 -14.12 -9.46
C VAL A 34 8.05 -12.80 -9.40
N ILE A 35 6.72 -12.86 -9.41
CA ILE A 35 5.87 -11.67 -9.30
C ILE A 35 6.13 -10.94 -7.99
N VAL A 36 6.28 -11.67 -6.88
CA VAL A 36 6.59 -11.07 -5.57
C VAL A 36 7.91 -10.31 -5.63
N LEU A 37 8.96 -10.94 -6.14
CA LEU A 37 10.29 -10.32 -6.17
C LEU A 37 10.30 -9.06 -7.04
N ILE A 38 9.74 -9.15 -8.24
CA ILE A 38 9.69 -8.01 -9.16
C ILE A 38 8.79 -6.91 -8.60
N GLY A 39 7.61 -7.28 -8.09
CA GLY A 39 6.65 -6.33 -7.55
C GLY A 39 7.20 -5.54 -6.38
N TYR A 40 7.80 -6.21 -5.40
CA TYR A 40 8.41 -5.51 -4.27
C TYR A 40 9.63 -4.70 -4.69
N GLY A 41 10.44 -5.19 -5.64
CA GLY A 41 11.58 -4.43 -6.15
C GLY A 41 11.14 -3.10 -6.75
N VAL A 42 10.14 -3.13 -7.63
CA VAL A 42 9.58 -1.90 -8.22
C VAL A 42 8.93 -1.03 -7.16
N ALA A 43 8.18 -1.62 -6.23
CA ALA A 43 7.50 -0.88 -5.18
C ALA A 43 8.48 -0.11 -4.30
N PHE A 44 9.55 -0.74 -3.84
CA PHE A 44 10.52 -0.09 -2.99
C PHE A 44 11.36 0.95 -3.73
N TYR A 45 11.65 0.71 -5.01
CA TYR A 45 12.30 1.74 -5.82
C TYR A 45 11.42 2.98 -5.96
N ALA A 46 10.16 2.78 -6.32
CA ALA A 46 9.20 3.89 -6.45
C ALA A 46 8.99 4.60 -5.12
N LEU A 47 8.94 3.86 -4.01
CA LEU A 47 8.85 4.45 -2.68
C LEU A 47 10.05 5.35 -2.39
N SER A 48 11.26 4.91 -2.74
CA SER A 48 12.46 5.70 -2.51
C SER A 48 12.39 7.04 -3.23
N LEU A 49 11.80 7.05 -4.43
CA LEU A 49 11.60 8.29 -5.19
C LEU A 49 10.50 9.16 -4.54
N ALA A 50 9.43 8.54 -4.05
CA ALA A 50 8.36 9.25 -3.36
C ALA A 50 8.86 9.96 -2.11
N LEU A 51 9.78 9.37 -1.38
CA LEU A 51 10.30 9.93 -0.13
C LEU A 51 11.14 11.19 -0.34
N ARG A 52 11.47 11.53 -1.57
CA ARG A 52 12.11 12.82 -1.87
C ARG A 52 11.16 14.00 -1.65
N GLY A 53 9.84 13.79 -1.73
CA GLY A 53 8.86 14.86 -1.61
C GLY A 53 7.73 14.58 -0.64
N VAL A 54 7.73 13.41 0.04
CA VAL A 54 6.70 13.04 1.00
C VAL A 54 7.38 12.65 2.30
N PRO A 55 6.98 13.21 3.45
CA PRO A 55 7.54 12.78 4.73
C PRO A 55 7.31 11.29 4.95
N LEU A 56 8.27 10.63 5.58
CA LEU A 56 8.24 9.17 5.77
C LEU A 56 6.96 8.70 6.46
N GLY A 57 6.57 9.36 7.54
CA GLY A 57 5.36 8.99 8.28
C GLY A 57 4.09 9.16 7.45
N ILE A 58 4.01 10.22 6.65
CA ILE A 58 2.87 10.47 5.77
C ILE A 58 2.81 9.40 4.66
N ALA A 59 3.95 9.09 4.05
CA ALA A 59 4.03 8.07 3.02
C ALA A 59 3.60 6.71 3.57
N TYR A 60 4.09 6.37 4.76
CA TYR A 60 3.75 5.10 5.39
C TYR A 60 2.26 5.02 5.75
N GLY A 61 1.68 6.11 6.26
CA GLY A 61 0.26 6.17 6.58
C GLY A 61 -0.63 5.96 5.35
N LEU A 62 -0.32 6.66 4.25
CA LEU A 62 -1.04 6.49 2.99
C LEU A 62 -0.87 5.07 2.44
N TRP A 63 0.35 4.56 2.47
CA TRP A 63 0.61 3.19 2.01
C TRP A 63 -0.22 2.19 2.80
N SER A 64 -0.19 2.30 4.14
CA SER A 64 -0.94 1.37 4.99
C SER A 64 -2.44 1.43 4.72
N ALA A 65 -3.00 2.64 4.66
CA ALA A 65 -4.46 2.78 4.46
C ALA A 65 -4.91 2.27 3.10
N ILE A 66 -4.25 2.74 2.03
CA ILE A 66 -4.63 2.35 0.67
C ILE A 66 -4.28 0.87 0.44
N GLY A 67 -3.11 0.46 0.89
CA GLY A 67 -2.64 -0.91 0.73
C GLY A 67 -3.56 -1.92 1.42
N ILE A 68 -3.99 -1.64 2.65
CA ILE A 68 -4.89 -2.54 3.38
C ILE A 68 -6.22 -2.67 2.64
N VAL A 69 -6.78 -1.58 2.14
CA VAL A 69 -8.04 -1.63 1.40
C VAL A 69 -7.88 -2.48 0.14
N LEU A 70 -6.85 -2.20 -0.65
CA LEU A 70 -6.63 -2.90 -1.91
C LEU A 70 -6.28 -4.38 -1.69
N VAL A 71 -5.44 -4.69 -0.71
CA VAL A 71 -5.09 -6.08 -0.38
C VAL A 71 -6.31 -6.83 0.15
N SER A 72 -7.16 -6.18 0.95
CA SER A 72 -8.39 -6.79 1.45
C SER A 72 -9.35 -7.12 0.30
N ILE A 73 -9.48 -6.23 -0.67
CA ILE A 73 -10.28 -6.47 -1.86
C ILE A 73 -9.70 -7.63 -2.66
N ALA A 74 -8.38 -7.63 -2.86
CA ALA A 74 -7.70 -8.70 -3.59
C ALA A 74 -7.87 -10.05 -2.87
N GLY A 75 -7.74 -10.08 -1.55
CA GLY A 75 -7.95 -11.29 -0.76
C GLY A 75 -9.36 -11.83 -0.90
N TRP A 76 -10.34 -10.94 -0.92
CA TRP A 76 -11.73 -11.34 -1.12
C TRP A 76 -11.95 -11.91 -2.53
N LEU A 77 -11.46 -11.22 -3.55
CA LEU A 77 -11.70 -11.62 -4.95
C LEU A 77 -10.89 -12.86 -5.36
N LEU A 78 -9.63 -12.96 -4.91
CA LEU A 78 -8.74 -14.03 -5.33
C LEU A 78 -8.80 -15.26 -4.42
N TYR A 79 -9.01 -15.06 -3.12
CA TYR A 79 -8.91 -16.11 -2.11
C TYR A 79 -10.20 -16.27 -1.31
N GLN A 80 -11.24 -15.50 -1.63
CA GLN A 80 -12.56 -15.55 -0.98
C GLN A 80 -12.48 -15.29 0.52
N GLN A 81 -11.54 -14.44 0.93
CA GLN A 81 -11.38 -14.04 2.33
C GLN A 81 -12.28 -12.86 2.63
N ARG A 82 -13.28 -13.07 3.49
CA ARG A 82 -14.21 -12.01 3.88
C ARG A 82 -13.78 -11.37 5.19
N LEU A 83 -14.03 -10.06 5.28
CA LEU A 83 -13.79 -9.32 6.52
C LEU A 83 -15.07 -9.28 7.33
N ASP A 84 -14.94 -9.47 8.63
CA ASP A 84 -16.07 -9.33 9.55
C ASP A 84 -16.33 -7.85 9.86
N PHE A 85 -17.40 -7.57 10.63
CA PHE A 85 -17.75 -6.20 10.95
C PHE A 85 -16.68 -5.45 11.74
N PRO A 86 -16.04 -6.03 12.79
CA PRO A 86 -14.95 -5.34 13.48
C PRO A 86 -13.79 -4.98 12.57
N ALA A 87 -13.44 -5.84 11.60
CA ALA A 87 -12.38 -5.53 10.64
C ALA A 87 -12.76 -4.33 9.76
N LEU A 88 -14.00 -4.26 9.31
CA LEU A 88 -14.48 -3.13 8.51
C LEU A 88 -14.47 -1.84 9.31
N VAL A 89 -14.84 -1.87 10.59
CA VAL A 89 -14.76 -0.71 11.47
C VAL A 89 -13.32 -0.25 11.63
N GLY A 90 -12.39 -1.20 11.85
CA GLY A 90 -10.98 -0.87 11.99
C GLY A 90 -10.40 -0.23 10.74
N LEU A 91 -10.71 -0.79 9.56
CA LEU A 91 -10.29 -0.21 8.29
C LEU A 91 -10.86 1.20 8.10
N GLY A 92 -12.13 1.41 8.47
CA GLY A 92 -12.74 2.74 8.42
C GLY A 92 -12.02 3.74 9.30
N LEU A 93 -11.60 3.34 10.49
CA LEU A 93 -10.84 4.20 11.40
C LEU A 93 -9.47 4.55 10.83
N ILE A 94 -8.79 3.60 10.21
CA ILE A 94 -7.49 3.85 9.56
C ILE A 94 -7.66 4.87 8.43
N ILE A 95 -8.65 4.68 7.59
CA ILE A 95 -8.94 5.59 6.47
C ILE A 95 -9.27 6.99 7.01
N ALA A 96 -10.11 7.06 8.03
CA ALA A 96 -10.48 8.34 8.64
C ALA A 96 -9.24 9.06 9.19
N GLY A 97 -8.34 8.32 9.85
CA GLY A 97 -7.09 8.89 10.37
C GLY A 97 -6.20 9.45 9.26
N VAL A 98 -6.07 8.73 8.16
CA VAL A 98 -5.29 9.20 7.00
C VAL A 98 -5.94 10.42 6.37
N LEU A 99 -7.26 10.47 6.26
CA LEU A 99 -7.95 11.64 5.74
C LEU A 99 -7.72 12.88 6.61
N VAL A 100 -7.71 12.71 7.93
CA VAL A 100 -7.37 13.80 8.86
C VAL A 100 -5.97 14.33 8.57
N ILE A 101 -5.00 13.46 8.38
CA ILE A 101 -3.63 13.86 8.06
C ILE A 101 -3.58 14.61 6.73
N GLN A 102 -4.22 14.08 5.69
CA GLN A 102 -4.13 14.66 4.34
C GLN A 102 -4.87 15.98 4.22
N LEU A 103 -5.98 16.14 4.93
CA LEU A 103 -6.83 17.32 4.78
C LEU A 103 -6.54 18.41 5.81
N LEU A 104 -6.11 18.04 7.00
CA LEU A 104 -5.99 18.97 8.12
C LEU A 104 -4.56 19.20 8.59
N SER A 105 -3.65 18.25 8.38
CA SER A 105 -2.27 18.38 8.85
C SER A 105 -1.46 19.30 7.93
N LYS A 106 -0.64 20.15 8.54
CA LYS A 106 0.32 20.97 7.82
C LYS A 106 1.59 20.19 7.43
N THR A 107 1.78 19.01 8.00
CA THR A 107 2.96 18.17 7.73
C THR A 107 3.02 17.75 6.26
N THR A 108 1.86 17.45 5.64
CA THR A 108 1.82 17.09 4.21
C THR A 108 2.22 18.25 3.30
N HIS A 109 1.95 19.49 3.72
CA HIS A 109 2.32 20.67 2.95
C HIS A 109 3.81 20.96 3.04
N LEU A 110 4.45 20.61 4.16
CA LEU A 110 5.90 20.78 4.31
C LEU A 110 6.67 19.92 3.31
N ALA A 111 6.12 18.76 2.92
CA ALA A 111 6.75 17.87 1.97
C ALA A 111 6.86 18.47 0.57
N SER A 112 6.00 19.42 0.23
CA SER A 112 5.98 20.05 -1.11
C SER A 112 6.86 21.30 -1.19
N THR A 113 7.43 21.70 -0.08
CA THR A 113 8.33 22.86 -0.05
C THR A 113 9.78 22.44 0.03
#